data_1cec089d890b388f1a172d9a0e116e6c
#
_entry.id   1cec089d890b388f1a172d9a0e116e6c
#
_cell.length_a   1.000
_cell.length_b   1.000
_cell.length_c   1.000
_cell.angle_alpha   90.00
_cell.angle_beta   90.00
_cell.angle_gamma   90.00
#
_symmetry.space_group_name_H-M   'P 1'
#
loop_
_entity.id
_entity.type
_entity.pdbx_description
1 polymer ?
#
loop_
_entity_poly.entity_id
_entity_poly.type
_entity_poly.pdbx_seq_one_letter_code
_entity_poly.pdbx_strand_id
1 'polypeptide(L)'
;GCDLCDDACPVRLFNAGDKLNIIYNTWNNEDDGVPLYSCLTCTACTNACPQLVDYDSYVDIRRNLIVGGPPATEIPHTLLQAVLAAEAEEDADDAFVAVEDYPIDSNVGYYPGCVDYIDQEMIFSHVNEGEMNLGETTTAAFTLFEEMDNDVTYLGRDFLKCCGHDQKWQGLSEVFEKLKAYNQKKLGDSGIDTLVTSCAECFRTFALDYELDG
;
A
#
# COMPACT_ATOMS: atom_id res chain seq x y z
N GLY A 1 12.01 13.89 -28.85
CA GLY A 1 11.31 13.28 -27.74
C GLY A 1 11.22 14.24 -26.58
N CYS A 2 10.26 13.99 -25.75
CA CYS A 2 10.11 14.72 -24.49
C CYS A 2 10.56 13.73 -23.41
N ASP A 3 11.65 13.96 -22.72
CA ASP A 3 12.24 13.02 -21.75
C ASP A 3 11.87 13.38 -20.29
N LEU A 4 10.80 14.18 -20.09
CA LEU A 4 10.37 14.65 -18.76
C LEU A 4 10.04 13.50 -17.80
N CYS A 5 9.53 12.39 -18.32
CA CYS A 5 9.25 11.22 -17.50
C CYS A 5 10.52 10.49 -17.03
N ASP A 6 11.63 10.65 -17.74
CA ASP A 6 12.93 10.07 -17.34
C ASP A 6 13.53 10.87 -16.20
N ASP A 7 13.50 12.19 -16.31
CA ASP A 7 13.99 13.09 -15.27
C ASP A 7 13.18 12.97 -13.97
N ALA A 8 11.87 12.73 -14.10
CA ALA A 8 10.98 12.58 -12.96
C ALA A 8 11.12 11.21 -12.27
N CYS A 9 11.66 10.19 -12.94
CA CYS A 9 11.72 8.83 -12.42
C CYS A 9 12.80 8.67 -11.34
N PRO A 10 12.45 8.34 -10.09
CA PRO A 10 13.44 8.18 -9.02
C PRO A 10 14.34 6.96 -9.22
N VAL A 11 13.83 5.92 -9.88
CA VAL A 11 14.55 4.66 -10.11
C VAL A 11 15.53 4.78 -11.28
N ARG A 12 15.18 5.58 -12.31
CA ARG A 12 15.98 5.83 -13.51
C ARG A 12 16.38 4.58 -14.30
N LEU A 13 15.64 3.48 -14.14
CA LEU A 13 15.86 2.24 -14.89
C LEU A 13 15.11 2.21 -16.23
N PHE A 14 14.14 3.12 -16.40
CA PHE A 14 13.31 3.19 -17.59
C PHE A 14 13.50 4.52 -18.28
N ASN A 15 13.90 4.48 -19.52
CA ASN A 15 13.82 5.66 -20.40
C ASN A 15 12.42 5.76 -21.03
N ALA A 16 12.16 6.86 -21.74
CA ALA A 16 10.88 7.08 -22.40
C ALA A 16 10.53 5.99 -23.42
N GLY A 17 11.55 5.41 -24.07
CA GLY A 17 11.37 4.28 -24.99
C GLY A 17 10.89 3.02 -24.29
N ASP A 18 11.46 2.70 -23.13
CA ASP A 18 11.05 1.54 -22.33
C ASP A 18 9.60 1.69 -21.85
N LYS A 19 9.21 2.88 -21.40
CA LYS A 19 7.84 3.19 -21.00
C LYS A 19 6.85 3.05 -22.14
N LEU A 20 7.21 3.52 -23.34
CA LEU A 20 6.40 3.35 -24.54
C LEU A 20 6.29 1.88 -24.96
N ASN A 21 7.35 1.09 -24.80
CA ASN A 21 7.32 -0.34 -25.05
C ASN A 21 6.39 -1.07 -24.09
N ILE A 22 6.39 -0.72 -22.79
CA ILE A 22 5.45 -1.29 -21.82
C ILE A 22 4.02 -1.01 -22.26
N ILE A 23 3.69 0.22 -22.65
CA ILE A 23 2.35 0.57 -23.13
C ILE A 23 1.99 -0.25 -24.38
N TYR A 24 2.88 -0.30 -25.37
CA TYR A 24 2.65 -1.01 -26.61
C TYR A 24 2.49 -2.52 -26.39
N ASN A 25 3.36 -3.12 -25.59
CA ASN A 25 3.35 -4.55 -25.33
C ASN A 25 2.16 -4.95 -24.41
N THR A 26 1.75 -4.09 -23.50
CA THR A 26 0.51 -4.27 -22.74
C THR A 26 -0.69 -4.34 -23.68
N TRP A 27 -0.75 -3.44 -24.64
CA TRP A 27 -1.82 -3.42 -25.64
C TRP A 27 -1.85 -4.69 -26.51
N ASN A 28 -0.67 -5.20 -26.89
CA ASN A 28 -0.55 -6.39 -27.73
C ASN A 28 -0.49 -7.70 -26.95
N ASN A 29 -0.49 -7.64 -25.61
CA ASN A 29 -0.28 -8.79 -24.73
C ASN A 29 1.04 -9.55 -25.01
N GLU A 30 2.13 -8.80 -25.25
CA GLU A 30 3.46 -9.32 -25.51
C GLU A 30 4.38 -9.12 -24.29
N ASP A 31 5.35 -10.02 -24.10
CA ASP A 31 6.41 -9.85 -23.12
C ASP A 31 7.54 -9.01 -23.71
N ASP A 32 8.02 -8.02 -22.97
CA ASP A 32 9.03 -7.07 -23.41
C ASP A 32 10.38 -7.22 -22.72
N GLY A 33 10.49 -8.11 -21.73
CA GLY A 33 11.69 -8.28 -20.93
C GLY A 33 12.07 -7.05 -20.10
N VAL A 34 11.20 -6.05 -20.00
CA VAL A 34 11.41 -4.87 -19.15
C VAL A 34 11.28 -5.27 -17.70
N PRO A 35 12.15 -4.79 -16.78
CA PRO A 35 12.07 -5.10 -15.35
C PRO A 35 10.87 -4.39 -14.70
N LEU A 36 9.67 -4.82 -15.05
CA LEU A 36 8.38 -4.19 -14.72
C LEU A 36 8.21 -3.92 -13.22
N TYR A 37 8.71 -4.82 -12.37
CA TYR A 37 8.60 -4.70 -10.91
C TYR A 37 9.60 -3.73 -10.29
N SER A 38 10.57 -3.23 -11.06
CA SER A 38 11.43 -2.13 -10.62
C SER A 38 10.72 -0.77 -10.64
N CYS A 39 9.54 -0.67 -11.24
CA CYS A 39 8.71 0.52 -11.16
C CYS A 39 8.10 0.65 -9.77
N LEU A 40 8.31 1.80 -9.12
CA LEU A 40 7.75 2.09 -7.78
C LEU A 40 6.28 2.52 -7.81
N THR A 41 5.67 2.61 -8.99
CA THR A 41 4.28 3.10 -9.15
C THR A 41 4.00 4.45 -8.45
N CYS A 42 5.03 5.28 -8.33
CA CYS A 42 4.98 6.55 -7.59
C CYS A 42 4.28 7.70 -8.34
N THR A 43 3.74 7.45 -9.52
CA THR A 43 3.03 8.41 -10.40
C THR A 43 3.84 9.63 -10.87
N ALA A 44 5.10 9.76 -10.48
CA ALA A 44 5.91 10.94 -10.82
C ALA A 44 6.03 11.17 -12.34
N CYS A 45 6.19 10.10 -13.13
CA CYS A 45 6.25 10.18 -14.60
C CYS A 45 4.89 10.55 -15.20
N THR A 46 3.78 10.05 -14.68
CA THR A 46 2.41 10.40 -15.07
C THR A 46 2.15 11.87 -14.83
N ASN A 47 2.50 12.38 -13.64
CA ASN A 47 2.33 13.78 -13.27
C ASN A 47 3.23 14.73 -14.08
N ALA A 48 4.42 14.29 -14.47
CA ALA A 48 5.33 15.09 -15.29
C ALA A 48 4.95 15.09 -16.79
N CYS A 49 4.06 14.19 -17.21
CA CYS A 49 3.74 14.01 -18.63
C CYS A 49 2.80 15.11 -19.16
N PRO A 50 3.26 15.95 -20.12
CA PRO A 50 2.38 16.98 -20.69
C PRO A 50 1.28 16.41 -21.60
N GLN A 51 1.36 15.13 -21.95
CA GLN A 51 0.34 14.41 -22.70
C GLN A 51 -0.63 13.66 -21.79
N LEU A 52 -0.48 13.77 -20.46
CA LEU A 52 -1.34 13.12 -19.48
C LEU A 52 -1.41 11.60 -19.66
N VAL A 53 -0.29 10.97 -20.02
CA VAL A 53 -0.22 9.50 -20.12
C VAL A 53 -0.27 8.93 -18.72
N ASP A 54 -1.31 8.15 -18.46
CA ASP A 54 -1.49 7.42 -17.22
C ASP A 54 -0.65 6.12 -17.24
N TYR A 55 0.65 6.31 -17.01
CA TYR A 55 1.63 5.24 -17.15
C TYR A 55 1.49 4.17 -16.07
N ASP A 56 1.17 4.56 -14.86
CA ASP A 56 1.01 3.65 -13.72
C ASP A 56 -0.17 2.69 -13.93
N SER A 57 -1.26 3.12 -14.54
CA SER A 57 -2.34 2.22 -14.95
C SER A 57 -1.90 1.15 -15.96
N TYR A 58 -1.00 1.47 -16.89
CA TYR A 58 -0.43 0.46 -17.79
C TYR A 58 0.45 -0.54 -17.06
N VAL A 59 1.22 -0.09 -16.07
CA VAL A 59 2.03 -0.97 -15.21
C VAL A 59 1.13 -1.92 -14.42
N ASP A 60 0.05 -1.42 -13.85
CA ASP A 60 -0.94 -2.22 -13.12
C ASP A 60 -1.57 -3.29 -14.02
N ILE A 61 -2.09 -2.91 -15.18
CA ILE A 61 -2.65 -3.84 -16.16
C ILE A 61 -1.63 -4.92 -16.52
N ARG A 62 -0.38 -4.52 -16.79
CA ARG A 62 0.67 -5.46 -17.17
C ARG A 62 1.02 -6.44 -16.07
N ARG A 63 1.12 -5.98 -14.83
CA ARG A 63 1.35 -6.83 -13.66
C ARG A 63 0.22 -7.83 -13.46
N ASN A 64 -1.02 -7.41 -13.64
CA ASN A 64 -2.18 -8.31 -13.58
C ASN A 64 -2.19 -9.37 -14.68
N LEU A 65 -1.71 -9.06 -15.88
CA LEU A 65 -1.63 -10.02 -16.98
C LEU A 65 -0.56 -11.11 -16.75
N ILE A 66 0.46 -10.84 -15.96
CA ILE A 66 1.56 -11.78 -15.67
C ILE A 66 1.46 -12.41 -14.27
N VAL A 67 0.35 -12.26 -13.60
CA VAL A 67 0.06 -12.94 -12.32
C VAL A 67 0.29 -14.44 -12.48
N GLY A 68 1.10 -15.03 -11.57
CA GLY A 68 1.54 -16.42 -11.67
C GLY A 68 2.90 -16.60 -12.37
N GLY A 69 3.48 -15.53 -12.91
CA GLY A 69 4.90 -15.43 -13.20
C GLY A 69 5.74 -15.52 -11.90
N PRO A 70 7.08 -15.41 -12.00
CA PRO A 70 7.89 -15.38 -10.80
C PRO A 70 7.34 -14.27 -9.89
N PRO A 71 7.05 -14.58 -8.63
CA PRO A 71 6.61 -13.55 -7.70
C PRO A 71 7.63 -12.45 -7.75
N ALA A 72 7.20 -11.24 -7.49
CA ALA A 72 8.11 -10.12 -7.34
C ALA A 72 9.05 -10.40 -6.15
N THR A 73 9.94 -11.36 -6.32
CA THR A 73 11.01 -11.69 -5.38
C THR A 73 11.93 -10.51 -5.12
N GLU A 74 11.79 -9.48 -5.94
CA GLU A 74 12.49 -8.22 -5.84
C GLU A 74 11.81 -7.21 -4.92
N ILE A 75 10.59 -7.50 -4.46
CA ILE A 75 9.90 -6.64 -3.50
C ILE A 75 10.39 -6.96 -2.08
N PRO A 76 10.90 -5.95 -1.34
CA PRO A 76 11.47 -6.15 -0.01
C PRO A 76 10.54 -6.82 1.01
N HIS A 77 9.24 -6.77 0.75
CA HIS A 77 8.19 -7.22 1.65
C HIS A 77 7.55 -8.56 1.25
N THR A 78 8.20 -9.39 0.44
CA THR A 78 7.57 -10.61 -0.13
C THR A 78 6.92 -11.51 0.92
N LEU A 79 7.57 -11.74 2.06
CA LEU A 79 7.00 -12.55 3.13
C LEU A 79 5.81 -11.83 3.79
N LEU A 80 5.97 -10.56 4.13
CA LEU A 80 4.89 -9.74 4.66
C LEU A 80 3.69 -9.71 3.71
N GLN A 81 3.93 -9.61 2.41
CA GLN A 81 2.90 -9.64 1.40
C GLN A 81 2.06 -10.91 1.41
N ALA A 82 2.71 -12.06 1.62
CA ALA A 82 2.01 -13.34 1.71
C ALA A 82 1.10 -13.39 2.96
N VAL A 83 1.57 -12.89 4.10
CA VAL A 83 0.78 -12.78 5.33
C VAL A 83 -0.41 -11.85 5.13
N LEU A 84 -0.17 -10.65 4.60
CA LEU A 84 -1.22 -9.65 4.35
C LEU A 84 -2.24 -10.10 3.30
N ALA A 85 -1.82 -10.89 2.31
CA ALA A 85 -2.73 -11.47 1.33
C ALA A 85 -3.65 -12.54 1.98
N ALA A 86 -3.14 -13.31 2.94
CA ALA A 86 -3.94 -14.28 3.67
C ALA A 86 -5.08 -13.62 4.47
N GLU A 87 -4.87 -12.42 4.99
CA GLU A 87 -5.91 -11.67 5.70
C GLU A 87 -7.17 -11.40 4.88
N ALA A 88 -7.07 -11.35 3.55
CA ALA A 88 -8.23 -11.17 2.68
C ALA A 88 -9.27 -12.30 2.83
N GLU A 89 -8.83 -13.49 3.25
CA GLU A 89 -9.66 -14.68 3.42
C GLU A 89 -10.08 -14.90 4.89
N GLU A 90 -9.52 -14.16 5.85
CA GLU A 90 -9.83 -14.31 7.26
C GLU A 90 -11.14 -13.62 7.63
N ASP A 91 -11.93 -14.24 8.51
CA ASP A 91 -13.08 -13.60 9.11
C ASP A 91 -12.62 -12.54 10.15
N ALA A 92 -13.42 -11.48 10.29
CA ALA A 92 -13.08 -10.33 11.12
C ALA A 92 -12.92 -10.65 12.62
N ASP A 93 -13.45 -11.78 13.07
CA ASP A 93 -13.46 -12.17 14.48
C ASP A 93 -12.16 -12.89 14.91
N ASP A 94 -11.30 -13.25 13.98
CA ASP A 94 -10.00 -13.90 14.25
C ASP A 94 -8.84 -12.89 14.36
N ALA A 95 -9.16 -11.60 14.49
CA ALA A 95 -8.17 -10.54 14.54
C ALA A 95 -7.26 -10.61 15.78
N PHE A 96 -5.99 -10.38 15.55
CA PHE A 96 -4.92 -10.34 16.54
C PHE A 96 -5.19 -9.36 17.70
N VAL A 97 -4.55 -9.63 18.82
CA VAL A 97 -4.68 -8.97 20.11
C VAL A 97 -4.83 -7.45 20.02
N ALA A 98 -5.93 -6.96 20.58
CA ALA A 98 -6.18 -5.54 20.76
C ALA A 98 -5.04 -4.85 21.51
N VAL A 99 -4.63 -3.69 21.03
CA VAL A 99 -3.80 -2.77 21.80
C VAL A 99 -4.75 -2.09 22.81
N GLU A 100 -4.81 -2.62 24.03
CA GLU A 100 -5.84 -2.31 25.04
C GLU A 100 -5.87 -0.84 25.54
N ASP A 101 -4.90 -0.01 25.14
CA ASP A 101 -4.64 1.28 25.80
C ASP A 101 -5.01 2.52 24.97
N TYR A 102 -5.63 2.39 23.79
CA TYR A 102 -5.93 3.56 22.97
C TYR A 102 -7.43 3.91 22.97
N PRO A 103 -7.78 5.19 23.14
CA PRO A 103 -9.17 5.62 23.20
C PRO A 103 -9.93 5.35 21.89
N ILE A 104 -11.19 4.90 22.04
CA ILE A 104 -12.03 4.42 20.93
C ILE A 104 -13.26 5.35 20.79
N ASP A 105 -13.10 6.66 20.74
CA ASP A 105 -14.30 7.52 20.67
C ASP A 105 -14.09 8.86 19.95
N SER A 106 -13.26 8.86 18.92
CA SER A 106 -13.06 10.04 18.06
C SER A 106 -13.54 9.76 16.64
N ASN A 107 -14.05 10.79 15.97
CA ASN A 107 -14.34 10.76 14.54
C ASN A 107 -13.07 10.88 13.66
N VAL A 108 -11.90 11.06 14.27
CA VAL A 108 -10.61 10.98 13.62
C VAL A 108 -10.01 9.61 13.86
N GLY A 109 -9.77 8.85 12.80
CA GLY A 109 -9.15 7.53 12.86
C GLY A 109 -7.68 7.57 12.48
N TYR A 110 -6.82 6.91 13.27
CA TYR A 110 -5.41 6.72 12.95
C TYR A 110 -5.12 5.29 12.52
N TYR A 111 -4.65 5.13 11.28
CA TYR A 111 -4.23 3.87 10.72
C TYR A 111 -2.69 3.82 10.59
N PRO A 112 -1.99 2.96 11.35
CA PRO A 112 -0.53 2.95 11.43
C PRO A 112 0.15 2.39 10.16
N GLY A 113 -0.59 1.69 9.31
CA GLY A 113 -0.03 0.93 8.19
C GLY A 113 0.46 -0.45 8.62
N CYS A 114 1.58 -0.90 8.04
CA CYS A 114 2.10 -2.25 8.23
C CYS A 114 3.08 -2.39 9.41
N VAL A 115 3.37 -1.33 10.16
CA VAL A 115 4.40 -1.36 11.21
C VAL A 115 4.10 -2.41 12.29
N ASP A 116 2.85 -2.54 12.70
CA ASP A 116 2.44 -3.49 13.73
C ASP A 116 2.57 -4.94 13.27
N TYR A 117 2.36 -5.20 11.97
CA TYR A 117 2.56 -6.52 11.37
C TYR A 117 4.03 -6.91 11.33
N ILE A 118 4.90 -5.96 10.97
CA ILE A 118 6.34 -6.19 10.83
C ILE A 118 6.94 -6.63 12.16
N ASP A 119 6.56 -5.97 13.25
CA ASP A 119 7.03 -6.32 14.59
C ASP A 119 6.49 -7.67 15.07
N GLN A 120 5.18 -7.89 14.92
CA GLN A 120 4.53 -9.12 15.38
C GLN A 120 5.04 -10.35 14.64
N GLU A 121 5.22 -10.24 13.33
CA GLU A 121 5.73 -11.35 12.51
C GLU A 121 7.26 -11.49 12.59
N MET A 122 7.94 -10.62 13.33
CA MET A 122 9.39 -10.63 13.50
C MET A 122 10.16 -10.68 12.15
N ILE A 123 9.60 -10.06 11.12
CA ILE A 123 10.07 -10.18 9.72
C ILE A 123 11.53 -9.74 9.57
N PHE A 124 11.95 -8.73 10.33
CA PHE A 124 13.31 -8.22 10.31
C PHE A 124 14.18 -8.67 11.50
N SER A 125 13.72 -9.61 12.31
CA SER A 125 14.45 -10.08 13.49
C SER A 125 15.87 -10.57 13.17
N HIS A 126 16.06 -11.17 11.99
CA HIS A 126 17.35 -11.67 11.53
C HIS A 126 18.34 -10.58 11.08
N VAL A 127 17.85 -9.36 10.86
CA VAL A 127 18.67 -8.21 10.43
C VAL A 127 19.06 -7.33 11.61
N ASN A 128 18.27 -7.35 12.66
CA ASN A 128 18.28 -6.31 13.68
C ASN A 128 18.73 -6.78 15.06
N GLU A 129 19.19 -7.99 15.22
CA GLU A 129 19.64 -8.54 16.49
C GLU A 129 18.70 -8.23 17.70
N GLY A 130 17.41 -7.97 17.43
CA GLY A 130 16.38 -7.73 18.42
C GLY A 130 16.19 -6.28 18.89
N GLU A 131 16.79 -5.30 18.23
CA GLU A 131 16.71 -3.88 18.64
C GLU A 131 15.67 -3.05 17.86
N MET A 132 15.08 -3.58 16.77
CA MET A 132 14.08 -2.84 16.01
C MET A 132 12.70 -2.99 16.66
N ASN A 133 12.07 -1.88 16.99
CA ASN A 133 10.73 -1.81 17.53
C ASN A 133 9.94 -0.79 16.70
N LEU A 134 9.34 -1.25 15.60
CA LEU A 134 8.57 -0.39 14.71
C LEU A 134 7.25 0.06 15.32
N GLY A 135 6.74 -0.67 16.31
CA GLY A 135 5.57 -0.28 17.11
C GLY A 135 5.76 1.03 17.87
N GLU A 136 7.01 1.43 18.14
CA GLU A 136 7.30 2.78 18.67
C GLU A 136 6.81 3.89 17.74
N THR A 137 6.68 3.64 16.45
CA THR A 137 6.11 4.59 15.48
C THR A 137 4.66 4.90 15.83
N THR A 138 3.88 3.90 16.17
CA THR A 138 2.47 4.03 16.58
C THR A 138 2.39 4.79 17.91
N THR A 139 3.20 4.43 18.88
CA THR A 139 3.26 5.13 20.18
C THR A 139 3.67 6.60 20.03
N ALA A 140 4.66 6.88 19.19
CA ALA A 140 5.10 8.25 18.90
C ALA A 140 3.99 9.07 18.20
N ALA A 141 3.22 8.46 17.30
CA ALA A 141 2.10 9.12 16.66
C ALA A 141 1.03 9.52 17.68
N PHE A 142 0.68 8.64 18.62
CA PHE A 142 -0.26 8.97 19.71
C PHE A 142 0.25 10.08 20.61
N THR A 143 1.54 10.06 20.97
CA THR A 143 2.15 11.16 21.73
C THR A 143 2.02 12.50 20.99
N LEU A 144 2.21 12.51 19.66
CA LEU A 144 2.00 13.72 18.86
C LEU A 144 0.56 14.18 18.86
N PHE A 145 -0.41 13.27 18.75
CA PHE A 145 -1.83 13.63 18.81
C PHE A 145 -2.19 14.22 20.18
N GLU A 146 -1.72 13.65 21.26
CA GLU A 146 -1.90 14.19 22.63
C GLU A 146 -1.32 15.60 22.76
N GLU A 147 -0.08 15.83 22.30
CA GLU A 147 0.55 17.16 22.29
C GLU A 147 -0.19 18.19 21.44
N MET A 148 -0.94 17.73 20.44
CA MET A 148 -1.78 18.56 19.57
C MET A 148 -3.20 18.74 20.11
N ASP A 149 -3.52 18.18 21.27
CA ASP A 149 -4.87 18.17 21.88
C ASP A 149 -5.92 17.57 20.92
N ASN A 150 -5.56 16.48 20.24
CA ASN A 150 -6.42 15.74 19.32
C ASN A 150 -6.62 14.31 19.78
N ASP A 151 -7.87 13.94 20.03
CA ASP A 151 -8.24 12.55 20.26
C ASP A 151 -8.35 11.80 18.94
N VAL A 152 -7.82 10.57 18.89
CA VAL A 152 -7.89 9.71 17.72
C VAL A 152 -8.32 8.30 18.10
N THR A 153 -9.08 7.68 17.22
CA THR A 153 -9.42 6.26 17.31
C THR A 153 -8.33 5.44 16.61
N TYR A 154 -7.80 4.44 17.30
CA TYR A 154 -6.83 3.52 16.70
C TYR A 154 -7.52 2.54 15.74
N LEU A 155 -7.02 2.47 14.51
CA LEU A 155 -7.54 1.62 13.43
C LEU A 155 -6.50 0.56 13.03
N GLY A 156 -5.97 -0.16 14.01
CA GLY A 156 -5.02 -1.25 13.78
C GLY A 156 -5.66 -2.52 13.22
N ARG A 157 -4.92 -3.62 13.29
CA ARG A 157 -5.29 -4.94 12.69
C ARG A 157 -6.64 -5.49 13.12
N ASP A 158 -7.05 -5.26 14.35
CA ASP A 158 -8.34 -5.68 14.90
C ASP A 158 -9.52 -4.88 14.36
N PHE A 159 -9.27 -3.77 13.68
CA PHE A 159 -10.31 -2.95 13.08
C PHE A 159 -10.24 -2.92 11.57
N LEU A 160 -9.08 -2.55 10.99
CA LEU A 160 -8.83 -2.54 9.54
C LEU A 160 -7.79 -3.59 9.18
N LYS A 161 -8.00 -4.24 8.05
CA LYS A 161 -7.02 -5.08 7.39
C LYS A 161 -6.01 -4.23 6.63
N CYS A 162 -4.99 -4.87 6.03
CA CYS A 162 -4.06 -4.21 5.13
C CYS A 162 -4.79 -3.32 4.11
N CYS A 163 -4.22 -2.15 3.80
CA CYS A 163 -4.79 -1.26 2.78
C CYS A 163 -4.79 -1.87 1.37
N GLY A 164 -4.01 -2.92 1.14
CA GLY A 164 -3.95 -3.63 -0.14
C GLY A 164 -3.04 -2.98 -1.18
N HIS A 165 -2.25 -1.97 -0.82
CA HIS A 165 -1.36 -1.28 -1.76
C HIS A 165 -0.49 -2.24 -2.54
N ASP A 166 0.28 -3.05 -1.84
CA ASP A 166 1.23 -3.95 -2.46
C ASP A 166 0.54 -5.07 -3.25
N GLN A 167 -0.59 -5.58 -2.76
CA GLN A 167 -1.36 -6.59 -3.48
C GLN A 167 -1.83 -6.05 -4.84
N LYS A 168 -2.36 -4.83 -4.87
CA LYS A 168 -2.73 -4.17 -6.11
C LYS A 168 -1.52 -4.07 -7.05
N TRP A 169 -0.42 -3.51 -6.57
CA TRP A 169 0.74 -3.23 -7.40
C TRP A 169 1.62 -4.45 -7.73
N GLN A 170 1.32 -5.60 -7.14
CA GLN A 170 1.86 -6.90 -7.55
C GLN A 170 0.99 -7.62 -8.59
N GLY A 171 -0.16 -7.09 -8.95
CA GLY A 171 -1.10 -7.71 -9.85
C GLY A 171 -2.03 -8.72 -9.16
N LEU A 172 -2.20 -8.63 -7.84
CA LEU A 172 -3.12 -9.45 -7.05
C LEU A 172 -4.45 -8.71 -6.84
N SER A 173 -5.09 -8.29 -7.94
CA SER A 173 -6.28 -7.44 -7.90
C SER A 173 -7.44 -8.06 -7.13
N GLU A 174 -7.65 -9.37 -7.21
CA GLU A 174 -8.73 -10.04 -6.46
C GLU A 174 -8.51 -9.94 -4.94
N VAL A 175 -7.27 -10.07 -4.48
CA VAL A 175 -6.91 -9.90 -3.06
C VAL A 175 -7.12 -8.45 -2.63
N PHE A 176 -6.67 -7.52 -3.45
CA PHE A 176 -6.87 -6.08 -3.22
C PHE A 176 -8.35 -5.73 -3.06
N GLU A 177 -9.21 -6.19 -3.97
CA GLU A 177 -10.65 -5.89 -3.92
C GLU A 177 -11.33 -6.47 -2.67
N LYS A 178 -10.90 -7.63 -2.18
CA LYS A 178 -11.42 -8.18 -0.91
C LYS A 178 -11.04 -7.33 0.29
N LEU A 179 -9.75 -6.94 0.39
CA LEU A 179 -9.26 -6.06 1.45
C LEU A 179 -9.97 -4.70 1.42
N LYS A 180 -10.09 -4.11 0.22
CA LYS A 180 -10.80 -2.86 -0.02
C LYS A 180 -12.24 -2.93 0.45
N ALA A 181 -12.99 -3.94 0.02
CA ALA A 181 -14.40 -4.10 0.38
C ALA A 181 -14.60 -4.25 1.90
N TYR A 182 -13.73 -5.01 2.58
CA TYR A 182 -13.76 -5.14 4.02
C TYR A 182 -13.52 -3.79 4.71
N ASN A 183 -12.43 -3.10 4.36
CA ASN A 183 -12.04 -1.85 5.00
C ASN A 183 -13.06 -0.72 4.73
N GLN A 184 -13.59 -0.62 3.50
CA GLN A 184 -14.64 0.36 3.18
C GLN A 184 -15.89 0.15 4.03
N LYS A 185 -16.32 -1.11 4.19
CA LYS A 185 -17.46 -1.42 5.05
C LYS A 185 -17.19 -1.02 6.50
N LYS A 186 -16.01 -1.36 7.06
CA LYS A 186 -15.64 -1.03 8.44
C LYS A 186 -15.57 0.47 8.66
N LEU A 187 -14.96 1.21 7.74
CA LEU A 187 -14.90 2.67 7.82
C LEU A 187 -16.30 3.31 7.72
N GLY A 188 -17.13 2.84 6.78
CA GLY A 188 -18.49 3.33 6.61
C GLY A 188 -19.37 3.12 7.86
N ASP A 189 -19.16 2.02 8.59
CA ASP A 189 -19.91 1.69 9.81
C ASP A 189 -19.33 2.36 11.08
N SER A 190 -18.13 2.96 11.03
CA SER A 190 -17.38 3.39 12.21
C SER A 190 -17.74 4.78 12.74
N GLY A 191 -18.30 5.65 11.89
CA GLY A 191 -18.45 7.08 12.20
C GLY A 191 -17.15 7.89 12.11
N ILE A 192 -16.07 7.31 11.59
CA ILE A 192 -14.83 8.01 11.27
C ILE A 192 -15.08 8.88 10.02
N ASP A 193 -14.81 10.16 10.11
CA ASP A 193 -14.91 11.11 9.00
C ASP A 193 -13.54 11.64 8.51
N THR A 194 -12.50 11.43 9.30
CA THR A 194 -11.14 11.81 8.96
C THR A 194 -10.19 10.65 9.20
N LEU A 195 -9.52 10.17 8.15
CA LEU A 195 -8.54 9.10 8.24
C LEU A 195 -7.12 9.67 8.18
N VAL A 196 -6.32 9.41 9.22
CA VAL A 196 -4.92 9.79 9.30
C VAL A 196 -4.05 8.52 9.23
N THR A 197 -2.97 8.57 8.49
CA THR A 197 -2.01 7.46 8.42
C THR A 197 -0.56 7.97 8.38
N SER A 198 0.36 7.23 8.99
CA SER A 198 1.79 7.49 8.94
C SER A 198 2.48 6.85 7.73
N CYS A 199 1.77 6.08 6.93
CA CYS A 199 2.29 5.39 5.75
C CYS A 199 1.86 6.10 4.46
N ALA A 200 2.82 6.55 3.64
CA ALA A 200 2.56 7.24 2.39
C ALA A 200 1.83 6.36 1.34
N GLU A 201 2.13 5.06 1.33
CA GLU A 201 1.46 4.10 0.44
C GLU A 201 0.01 3.87 0.86
N CYS A 202 -0.25 3.75 2.16
CA CYS A 202 -1.61 3.66 2.67
C CYS A 202 -2.41 4.93 2.37
N PHE A 203 -1.80 6.12 2.58
CA PHE A 203 -2.43 7.38 2.22
C PHE A 203 -2.84 7.42 0.76
N ARG A 204 -1.90 7.10 -0.15
CA ARG A 204 -2.20 7.05 -1.58
C ARG A 204 -3.34 6.09 -1.90
N THR A 205 -3.30 4.90 -1.32
CA THR A 205 -4.28 3.85 -1.60
C THR A 205 -5.67 4.25 -1.12
N PHE A 206 -5.81 4.74 0.11
CA PHE A 206 -7.11 5.22 0.61
C PHE A 206 -7.62 6.43 -0.17
N ALA A 207 -6.74 7.35 -0.58
CA ALA A 207 -7.13 8.58 -1.27
C ALA A 207 -7.48 8.38 -2.74
N LEU A 208 -6.88 7.40 -3.43
CA LEU A 208 -7.00 7.25 -4.88
C LEU A 208 -7.68 5.96 -5.32
N ASP A 209 -7.56 4.90 -4.55
CA ASP A 209 -8.02 3.57 -4.96
C ASP A 209 -9.27 3.11 -4.20
N TYR A 210 -9.55 3.73 -3.05
CA TYR A 210 -10.79 3.51 -2.30
C TYR A 210 -11.84 4.55 -2.72
N GLU A 211 -13.10 4.14 -2.70
CA GLU A 211 -14.27 5.00 -2.88
C GLU A 211 -14.83 5.32 -1.49
N LEU A 212 -14.15 6.22 -0.78
CA LEU A 212 -14.60 6.70 0.52
C LEU A 212 -15.46 7.93 0.30
N ASP A 213 -16.72 7.86 0.74
CA ASP A 213 -17.64 9.00 0.74
C ASP A 213 -17.19 10.01 1.80
N GLY A 214 -16.56 11.13 1.35
CA GLY A 214 -16.08 12.18 2.26
C GLY A 214 -15.35 13.30 1.55
#